data_7a126083fabba837e78895624a1f0466
#
_entry.id   7a126083fabba837e78895624a1f0466
#
_cell.length_a   1.000
_cell.length_b   1.000
_cell.length_c   1.000
_cell.angle_alpha   90.00
_cell.angle_beta   90.00
_cell.angle_gamma   90.00
#
_symmetry.space_group_name_H-M   'P 1'
#
loop_
_entity.id
_entity.type
_entity.pdbx_description
1 polymer ?
#
loop_
_entity_poly.entity_id
_entity_poly.type
_entity_poly.pdbx_seq_one_letter_code
_entity_poly.pdbx_strand_id
1 'polypeptide(L)'
;AQPESEGRTMLPWAVDGYHVLRSGAAAGACAVLRKADADGAAFDVFLLDDAGAPLVWLEGWRLRPTVVAPVVLRESVWEPSEVGPRTMDAGRWLVIDEPTGVGGRVAEALEKAGHTAVRLEVGREADLDDVLAAEPWHGVVHCGALGAASLDVRGERLLEVASAVCEPLLAVARASAKGGLGGLRLLVVSRGAQPTGAAGEPGVPVDGAVLGLTRAVRAEATDIRCTALDLDPVGSADPADEVAQILDEALAERTDAEVAVRDGVRLVHRTSLGDLRTLNDTGAGGVVLVHERTGTLDGFTLREQAQPAAGPGEVTLRVLAAGLNFRDVLTVLGSYRGAPEIGHECCGEVVAVGSDAGPFRVGDRVIAFWPGCFANFVTVPVGFVAPAPAGMSP
;
A
#
# COMPACT_ATOMS: atom_id res chain seq x y z
N ALA A 1 -10.47 -27.85 -26.99
CA ALA A 1 -11.04 -26.61 -27.45
C ALA A 1 -11.00 -25.66 -26.28
N GLN A 2 -10.14 -24.65 -26.31
CA GLN A 2 -10.20 -23.56 -25.36
C GLN A 2 -11.50 -22.79 -25.61
N PRO A 3 -12.28 -22.46 -24.58
CA PRO A 3 -13.33 -21.46 -24.73
C PRO A 3 -12.66 -20.17 -25.19
N GLU A 4 -13.11 -19.61 -26.32
CA GLU A 4 -12.68 -18.28 -26.77
C GLU A 4 -13.03 -17.28 -25.68
N SER A 5 -12.07 -17.00 -24.80
CA SER A 5 -12.17 -15.91 -23.86
C SER A 5 -11.86 -14.63 -24.64
N GLU A 6 -12.89 -13.89 -25.02
CA GLU A 6 -12.78 -12.55 -25.61
C GLU A 6 -11.93 -11.67 -24.68
N GLY A 7 -10.59 -11.74 -24.77
CA GLY A 7 -9.67 -10.84 -24.11
C GLY A 7 -9.73 -10.75 -22.56
N ARG A 8 -10.39 -11.70 -21.88
CA ARG A 8 -10.51 -11.72 -20.43
C ARG A 8 -9.47 -12.67 -19.82
N THR A 9 -8.64 -12.16 -18.94
CA THR A 9 -7.71 -12.98 -18.15
C THR A 9 -8.50 -13.78 -17.11
N MET A 10 -8.25 -15.10 -17.06
CA MET A 10 -8.88 -16.00 -16.08
C MET A 10 -7.91 -16.22 -14.92
N LEU A 11 -8.31 -15.87 -13.71
CA LEU A 11 -7.50 -16.09 -12.50
C LEU A 11 -8.02 -17.24 -11.65
N PRO A 12 -7.10 -18.04 -11.05
CA PRO A 12 -7.46 -19.01 -10.03
C PRO A 12 -8.17 -18.35 -8.86
N TRP A 13 -9.30 -18.92 -8.46
CA TRP A 13 -10.11 -18.37 -7.36
C TRP A 13 -10.27 -19.33 -6.21
N ALA A 14 -10.53 -20.61 -6.49
CA ALA A 14 -10.79 -21.63 -5.49
C ALA A 14 -10.46 -23.02 -6.02
N VAL A 15 -10.23 -23.95 -5.10
CA VAL A 15 -10.15 -25.38 -5.33
C VAL A 15 -11.02 -26.08 -4.29
N ASP A 16 -11.81 -27.08 -4.68
CA ASP A 16 -12.68 -27.81 -3.76
C ASP A 16 -11.93 -28.86 -2.96
N GLY A 17 -10.92 -29.49 -3.58
CA GLY A 17 -10.08 -30.48 -2.93
C GLY A 17 -8.68 -30.56 -3.53
N TYR A 18 -7.71 -30.89 -2.66
CA TYR A 18 -6.33 -31.19 -3.05
C TYR A 18 -5.96 -32.58 -2.55
N HIS A 19 -5.74 -33.51 -3.48
CA HIS A 19 -5.51 -34.91 -3.18
C HIS A 19 -4.14 -35.35 -3.67
N VAL A 20 -3.26 -35.72 -2.77
CA VAL A 20 -1.98 -36.38 -3.09
C VAL A 20 -2.27 -37.87 -3.17
N LEU A 21 -2.23 -38.43 -4.38
CA LEU A 21 -2.52 -39.83 -4.63
C LEU A 21 -1.27 -40.70 -4.48
N ARG A 22 -0.12 -40.19 -4.92
CA ARG A 22 1.19 -40.84 -4.83
C ARG A 22 2.31 -39.79 -4.79
N SER A 23 3.44 -40.12 -4.18
CA SER A 23 4.66 -39.33 -4.31
C SER A 23 5.36 -39.64 -5.64
N GLY A 24 5.97 -38.64 -6.24
CA GLY A 24 6.73 -38.80 -7.48
C GLY A 24 6.98 -37.43 -8.16
N ALA A 25 7.79 -37.46 -9.23
CA ALA A 25 8.01 -36.29 -10.06
C ALA A 25 6.89 -36.18 -11.12
N ALA A 26 6.28 -35.00 -11.24
CA ALA A 26 5.28 -34.77 -12.27
C ALA A 26 5.96 -34.56 -13.63
N ALA A 27 5.51 -35.29 -14.65
CA ALA A 27 5.95 -35.18 -16.02
C ALA A 27 4.91 -34.56 -16.95
N GLY A 28 3.66 -34.46 -16.52
CA GLY A 28 2.58 -33.89 -17.29
C GLY A 28 1.41 -33.45 -16.43
N ALA A 29 0.45 -32.76 -17.04
CA ALA A 29 -0.81 -32.40 -16.42
C ALA A 29 -1.97 -32.60 -17.40
N CYS A 30 -3.13 -32.98 -16.87
CA CYS A 30 -4.38 -33.09 -17.60
C CYS A 30 -5.46 -32.29 -16.87
N ALA A 31 -6.20 -31.46 -17.59
CA ALA A 31 -7.33 -30.73 -17.04
C ALA A 31 -8.64 -31.18 -17.71
N VAL A 32 -9.62 -31.51 -16.90
CA VAL A 32 -10.96 -31.91 -17.35
C VAL A 32 -11.94 -30.79 -16.98
N LEU A 33 -12.54 -30.17 -17.98
CA LEU A 33 -13.53 -29.12 -17.77
C LEU A 33 -14.81 -29.71 -17.13
N ARG A 34 -15.20 -29.22 -15.96
CA ARG A 34 -16.47 -29.56 -15.29
C ARG A 34 -17.59 -28.62 -15.73
N LYS A 35 -17.34 -27.32 -15.75
CA LYS A 35 -18.31 -26.28 -16.04
C LYS A 35 -17.62 -25.06 -16.63
N ALA A 36 -18.28 -24.41 -17.59
CA ALA A 36 -17.90 -23.09 -18.07
C ALA A 36 -19.17 -22.26 -18.31
N ASP A 37 -19.18 -21.03 -17.79
CA ASP A 37 -20.25 -20.05 -17.97
C ASP A 37 -19.67 -18.62 -17.93
N ALA A 38 -20.54 -17.60 -17.93
CA ALA A 38 -20.13 -16.20 -17.89
C ALA A 38 -19.37 -15.81 -16.62
N ASP A 39 -19.56 -16.54 -15.52
CA ASP A 39 -18.98 -16.28 -14.22
C ASP A 39 -17.62 -16.99 -14.02
N GLY A 40 -17.24 -17.89 -14.95
CA GLY A 40 -15.97 -18.57 -14.90
C GLY A 40 -15.97 -20.01 -15.41
N ALA A 41 -14.92 -20.74 -15.08
CA ALA A 41 -14.76 -22.14 -15.43
C ALA A 41 -14.27 -22.95 -14.25
N ALA A 42 -14.70 -24.21 -14.15
CA ALA A 42 -14.25 -25.16 -13.16
C ALA A 42 -13.67 -26.40 -13.82
N PHE A 43 -12.53 -26.86 -13.31
CA PHE A 43 -11.77 -27.98 -13.84
C PHE A 43 -11.41 -28.98 -12.74
N ASP A 44 -11.25 -30.25 -13.12
CA ASP A 44 -10.39 -31.17 -12.39
C ASP A 44 -9.03 -31.20 -13.06
N VAL A 45 -7.97 -31.00 -12.28
CA VAL A 45 -6.60 -31.00 -12.80
C VAL A 45 -5.81 -32.15 -12.16
N PHE A 46 -5.18 -32.95 -13.00
CA PHE A 46 -4.37 -34.08 -12.58
C PHE A 46 -2.92 -33.82 -12.98
N LEU A 47 -1.99 -33.93 -12.02
CA LEU A 47 -0.55 -34.03 -12.29
C LEU A 47 -0.22 -35.49 -12.49
N LEU A 48 0.48 -35.82 -13.56
CA LEU A 48 0.73 -37.18 -14.02
C LEU A 48 2.23 -37.46 -13.97
N ASP A 49 2.60 -38.73 -13.72
CA ASP A 49 3.97 -39.22 -13.89
C ASP A 49 4.28 -39.51 -15.37
N ASP A 50 5.53 -39.98 -15.64
CA ASP A 50 5.99 -40.34 -16.99
C ASP A 50 5.15 -41.45 -17.66
N ALA A 51 4.45 -42.27 -16.87
CA ALA A 51 3.57 -43.32 -17.34
C ALA A 51 2.14 -42.86 -17.55
N GLY A 52 1.84 -41.58 -17.30
CA GLY A 52 0.50 -40.99 -17.40
C GLY A 52 -0.43 -41.32 -16.20
N ALA A 53 0.12 -41.84 -15.12
CA ALA A 53 -0.68 -42.14 -13.93
C ALA A 53 -0.72 -40.94 -12.97
N PRO A 54 -1.89 -40.66 -12.35
CA PRO A 54 -2.07 -39.46 -11.57
C PRO A 54 -1.31 -39.53 -10.24
N LEU A 55 -0.57 -38.45 -9.94
CA LEU A 55 0.14 -38.20 -8.68
C LEU A 55 -0.67 -37.30 -7.75
N VAL A 56 -1.25 -36.23 -8.32
CA VAL A 56 -2.05 -35.23 -7.62
C VAL A 56 -3.32 -34.96 -8.38
N TRP A 57 -4.39 -34.76 -7.65
CA TRP A 57 -5.66 -34.33 -8.20
C TRP A 57 -6.12 -33.06 -7.50
N LEU A 58 -6.33 -31.98 -8.28
CA LEU A 58 -6.98 -30.75 -7.86
C LEU A 58 -8.44 -30.82 -8.27
N GLU A 59 -9.30 -31.03 -7.29
CA GLU A 59 -10.73 -31.18 -7.51
C GLU A 59 -11.40 -29.81 -7.59
N GLY A 60 -12.18 -29.56 -8.65
CA GLY A 60 -13.01 -28.36 -8.78
C GLY A 60 -12.19 -27.08 -8.79
N TRP A 61 -11.03 -27.04 -9.44
CA TRP A 61 -10.24 -25.83 -9.60
C TRP A 61 -11.01 -24.81 -10.42
N ARG A 62 -11.34 -23.68 -9.78
CA ARG A 62 -12.19 -22.65 -10.38
C ARG A 62 -11.36 -21.45 -10.83
N LEU A 63 -11.65 -21.01 -12.03
CA LEU A 63 -11.12 -19.80 -12.64
C LEU A 63 -12.25 -18.78 -12.77
N ARG A 64 -11.98 -17.51 -12.45
CA ARG A 64 -12.89 -16.39 -12.72
C ARG A 64 -12.31 -15.44 -13.74
N PRO A 65 -13.14 -14.89 -14.64
CA PRO A 65 -12.70 -13.82 -15.52
C PRO A 65 -12.38 -12.57 -14.66
N THR A 66 -11.26 -11.96 -14.94
CA THR A 66 -10.88 -10.68 -14.34
C THR A 66 -10.55 -9.69 -15.45
N VAL A 67 -10.89 -8.43 -15.20
CA VAL A 67 -10.37 -7.35 -16.01
C VAL A 67 -9.03 -6.98 -15.40
N VAL A 68 -7.93 -7.26 -16.08
CA VAL A 68 -6.62 -6.71 -15.70
C VAL A 68 -6.70 -5.23 -16.02
N ALA A 69 -6.95 -4.42 -15.01
CA ALA A 69 -6.77 -2.98 -15.15
C ALA A 69 -5.30 -2.71 -15.52
N PRO A 70 -5.03 -1.78 -16.42
CA PRO A 70 -3.65 -1.42 -16.73
C PRO A 70 -2.96 -1.02 -15.42
N VAL A 71 -1.73 -1.49 -15.22
CA VAL A 71 -0.91 -1.06 -14.07
C VAL A 71 -0.67 0.42 -14.24
N VAL A 72 -1.28 1.20 -13.36
CA VAL A 72 -1.10 2.64 -13.28
C VAL A 72 -0.17 2.91 -12.13
N LEU A 73 1.07 3.27 -12.40
CA LEU A 73 1.96 3.79 -11.36
C LEU A 73 1.45 5.16 -10.94
N ARG A 74 1.27 5.30 -9.63
CA ARG A 74 0.87 6.57 -9.04
C ARG A 74 1.97 7.01 -8.10
N GLU A 75 2.40 8.24 -8.26
CA GLU A 75 3.33 8.90 -7.35
C GLU A 75 2.56 9.69 -6.30
N SER A 76 3.04 9.61 -5.09
CA SER A 76 2.58 10.43 -3.98
C SER A 76 3.30 11.76 -4.05
N VAL A 77 2.57 12.83 -4.26
CA VAL A 77 3.12 14.19 -4.37
C VAL A 77 2.42 15.12 -3.39
N TRP A 78 3.16 16.09 -2.90
CA TRP A 78 2.63 17.15 -2.04
C TRP A 78 2.67 18.48 -2.82
N GLU A 79 1.52 19.11 -2.95
CA GLU A 79 1.37 20.32 -3.74
C GLU A 79 0.86 21.47 -2.86
N PRO A 80 1.43 22.69 -3.01
CA PRO A 80 0.89 23.88 -2.34
C PRO A 80 -0.58 24.09 -2.72
N SER A 81 -1.40 24.38 -1.73
CA SER A 81 -2.82 24.65 -1.94
C SER A 81 -3.35 25.55 -0.83
N GLU A 82 -4.23 26.46 -1.17
CA GLU A 82 -4.89 27.30 -0.16
C GLU A 82 -6.03 26.54 0.49
N VAL A 83 -6.33 26.89 1.75
CA VAL A 83 -7.50 26.40 2.44
C VAL A 83 -8.76 27.06 1.87
N GLY A 84 -9.85 26.33 1.78
CA GLY A 84 -11.14 26.87 1.35
C GLY A 84 -11.75 27.86 2.35
N PRO A 85 -12.83 28.55 1.97
CA PRO A 85 -13.54 29.44 2.87
C PRO A 85 -14.06 28.67 4.10
N ARG A 86 -14.10 29.32 5.27
CA ARG A 86 -14.68 28.76 6.49
C ARG A 86 -16.21 28.73 6.41
N THR A 87 -16.81 27.68 6.99
CA THR A 87 -18.25 27.67 7.22
C THR A 87 -18.60 28.64 8.33
N MET A 88 -19.72 29.34 8.17
CA MET A 88 -20.20 30.33 9.17
C MET A 88 -21.26 29.76 10.12
N ASP A 89 -21.69 28.52 9.90
CA ASP A 89 -22.72 27.90 10.73
C ASP A 89 -22.15 27.49 12.09
N ALA A 90 -22.80 27.98 13.16
CA ALA A 90 -22.48 27.61 14.53
C ALA A 90 -22.67 26.09 14.73
N GLY A 91 -21.71 25.44 15.34
CA GLY A 91 -21.73 24.01 15.58
C GLY A 91 -21.15 23.62 16.93
N ARG A 92 -21.38 22.36 17.32
CA ARG A 92 -20.84 21.79 18.54
C ARG A 92 -19.64 20.91 18.18
N TRP A 93 -18.49 21.13 18.84
CA TRP A 93 -17.23 20.49 18.59
C TRP A 93 -16.73 19.74 19.82
N LEU A 94 -16.26 18.53 19.62
CA LEU A 94 -15.49 17.79 20.61
C LEU A 94 -14.00 17.99 20.31
N VAL A 95 -13.24 18.46 21.29
CA VAL A 95 -11.79 18.59 21.17
C VAL A 95 -11.13 17.58 22.10
N ILE A 96 -10.45 16.61 21.50
CA ILE A 96 -9.67 15.61 22.22
C ILE A 96 -8.27 16.19 22.40
N ASP A 97 -8.01 16.59 23.64
CA ASP A 97 -6.83 17.35 24.03
C ASP A 97 -5.70 16.44 24.55
N GLU A 98 -4.52 17.00 24.61
CA GLU A 98 -3.29 16.35 25.06
C GLU A 98 -2.56 17.27 26.09
N PRO A 99 -1.57 16.74 26.84
CA PRO A 99 -0.96 17.51 27.94
C PRO A 99 -0.24 18.81 27.55
N THR A 100 0.13 19.02 26.26
CA THR A 100 0.78 20.26 25.81
C THR A 100 -0.18 21.44 25.69
N GLY A 101 -1.49 21.17 25.68
CA GLY A 101 -2.54 22.17 25.73
C GLY A 101 -2.85 22.87 24.42
N VAL A 102 -2.46 22.29 23.27
CA VAL A 102 -2.85 22.81 21.95
C VAL A 102 -4.36 22.67 21.77
N GLY A 103 -4.94 21.52 22.14
CA GLY A 103 -6.37 21.30 22.08
C GLY A 103 -7.17 22.29 22.91
N GLY A 104 -6.66 22.69 24.09
CA GLY A 104 -7.27 23.73 24.91
C GLY A 104 -7.37 25.06 24.18
N ARG A 105 -6.30 25.50 23.53
CA ARG A 105 -6.30 26.72 22.72
C ARG A 105 -7.20 26.62 21.50
N VAL A 106 -7.30 25.44 20.87
CA VAL A 106 -8.22 25.18 19.76
C VAL A 106 -9.67 25.31 20.24
N ALA A 107 -10.03 24.75 21.40
CA ALA A 107 -11.36 24.87 21.96
C ALA A 107 -11.73 26.34 22.23
N GLU A 108 -10.85 27.10 22.86
CA GLU A 108 -11.07 28.56 23.07
C GLU A 108 -11.23 29.33 21.75
N ALA A 109 -10.48 28.96 20.74
CA ALA A 109 -10.55 29.61 19.44
C ALA A 109 -11.85 29.24 18.68
N LEU A 110 -12.34 28.00 18.81
CA LEU A 110 -13.67 27.61 18.33
C LEU A 110 -14.79 28.42 19.01
N GLU A 111 -14.71 28.61 20.34
CA GLU A 111 -15.67 29.41 21.08
C GLU A 111 -15.65 30.88 20.65
N LYS A 112 -14.46 31.46 20.45
CA LYS A 112 -14.31 32.82 19.91
C LYS A 112 -14.87 32.95 18.49
N ALA A 113 -14.86 31.87 17.71
CA ALA A 113 -15.46 31.82 16.38
C ALA A 113 -17.00 31.59 16.40
N GLY A 114 -17.61 31.48 17.59
CA GLY A 114 -19.07 31.35 17.75
C GLY A 114 -19.58 29.91 17.79
N HIS A 115 -18.69 28.91 17.96
CA HIS A 115 -19.07 27.53 18.16
C HIS A 115 -19.13 27.16 19.65
N THR A 116 -19.69 25.99 19.95
CA THR A 116 -19.60 25.38 21.29
C THR A 116 -18.50 24.34 21.28
N ALA A 117 -17.54 24.41 22.19
CA ALA A 117 -16.47 23.43 22.30
C ALA A 117 -16.52 22.64 23.63
N VAL A 118 -16.42 21.32 23.55
CA VAL A 118 -16.29 20.44 24.70
C VAL A 118 -14.92 19.80 24.65
N ARG A 119 -14.15 19.87 25.75
CA ARG A 119 -12.80 19.28 25.85
C ARG A 119 -12.85 17.94 26.55
N LEU A 120 -12.07 17.00 26.02
CA LEU A 120 -11.82 15.71 26.63
C LEU A 120 -10.30 15.43 26.59
N GLU A 121 -9.69 15.13 27.71
CA GLU A 121 -8.26 14.79 27.78
C GLU A 121 -8.05 13.31 27.41
N VAL A 122 -7.05 13.02 26.58
CA VAL A 122 -6.62 11.64 26.28
C VAL A 122 -6.24 10.92 27.59
N GLY A 123 -6.75 9.69 27.75
CA GLY A 123 -6.49 8.85 28.91
C GLY A 123 -7.37 9.15 30.14
N ARG A 124 -8.28 10.10 30.08
CA ARG A 124 -9.36 10.18 31.07
C ARG A 124 -10.50 9.26 30.64
N GLU A 125 -10.92 8.35 31.55
CA GLU A 125 -11.91 7.28 31.37
C GLU A 125 -13.37 7.77 31.26
N ALA A 126 -13.64 8.91 30.66
CA ALA A 126 -15.00 9.14 30.19
C ALA A 126 -15.23 8.17 29.04
N ASP A 127 -16.29 7.37 29.11
CA ASP A 127 -16.68 6.50 28.02
C ASP A 127 -16.95 7.38 26.78
N LEU A 128 -15.98 7.46 25.89
CA LEU A 128 -16.06 8.33 24.71
C LEU A 128 -17.22 7.91 23.81
N ASP A 129 -17.59 6.62 23.83
CA ASP A 129 -18.78 6.14 23.13
C ASP A 129 -20.06 6.81 23.69
N ASP A 130 -20.17 6.98 25.02
CA ASP A 130 -21.29 7.69 25.66
C ASP A 130 -21.27 9.18 25.33
N VAL A 131 -20.10 9.83 25.32
CA VAL A 131 -19.96 11.25 24.95
C VAL A 131 -20.39 11.46 23.51
N LEU A 132 -19.95 10.59 22.58
CA LEU A 132 -20.33 10.68 21.17
C LEU A 132 -21.81 10.40 20.93
N ALA A 133 -22.43 9.54 21.75
CA ALA A 133 -23.86 9.20 21.65
C ALA A 133 -24.79 10.25 22.28
N ALA A 134 -24.30 11.09 23.20
CA ALA A 134 -25.14 11.95 24.03
C ALA A 134 -25.78 13.10 23.26
N GLU A 135 -25.14 13.61 22.17
CA GLU A 135 -25.61 14.80 21.45
C GLU A 135 -25.11 14.80 19.98
N PRO A 136 -25.81 15.58 19.11
CA PRO A 136 -25.33 15.76 17.74
C PRO A 136 -24.07 16.62 17.73
N TRP A 137 -22.98 16.04 17.19
CA TRP A 137 -21.71 16.72 17.00
C TRP A 137 -21.58 17.25 15.57
N HIS A 138 -21.07 18.48 15.43
CA HIS A 138 -20.68 19.05 14.15
C HIS A 138 -19.31 18.53 13.69
N GLY A 139 -18.39 18.42 14.66
CA GLY A 139 -17.08 17.90 14.40
C GLY A 139 -16.31 17.45 15.64
N VAL A 140 -15.24 16.72 15.38
CA VAL A 140 -14.24 16.29 16.36
C VAL A 140 -12.88 16.77 15.89
N VAL A 141 -12.13 17.44 16.77
CA VAL A 141 -10.71 17.77 16.56
C VAL A 141 -9.88 16.91 17.50
N HIS A 142 -9.09 16.02 16.95
CA HIS A 142 -8.24 15.11 17.70
C HIS A 142 -6.82 15.63 17.71
N CYS A 143 -6.38 16.22 18.82
CA CYS A 143 -5.03 16.72 19.06
C CYS A 143 -4.15 15.75 19.87
N GLY A 144 -4.68 14.58 20.24
CA GLY A 144 -4.02 13.65 21.15
C GLY A 144 -2.64 13.15 20.71
N ALA A 145 -2.36 13.16 19.40
CA ALA A 145 -1.05 12.77 18.87
C ALA A 145 0.06 13.80 19.12
N LEU A 146 -0.29 15.08 19.27
CA LEU A 146 0.71 16.17 19.40
C LEU A 146 1.61 16.03 20.63
N GLY A 147 1.11 15.43 21.72
CA GLY A 147 1.88 15.15 22.92
C GLY A 147 2.85 13.98 22.77
N ALA A 148 2.60 13.07 21.85
CA ALA A 148 3.43 11.88 21.64
C ALA A 148 4.76 12.19 20.95
N ALA A 149 4.80 13.22 20.10
CA ALA A 149 5.99 13.64 19.36
C ALA A 149 7.15 14.08 20.27
N SER A 150 6.86 14.53 21.49
CA SER A 150 7.87 14.96 22.48
C SER A 150 8.44 13.83 23.35
N LEU A 151 7.90 12.60 23.20
CA LEU A 151 8.29 11.46 24.05
C LEU A 151 9.31 10.58 23.30
N ASP A 152 10.50 10.37 23.87
CA ASP A 152 11.41 9.30 23.43
C ASP A 152 10.83 7.95 23.90
N VAL A 153 9.85 7.43 23.15
CA VAL A 153 9.07 6.23 23.51
C VAL A 153 9.55 5.04 22.69
N ARG A 154 9.95 3.97 23.38
CA ARG A 154 10.46 2.73 22.76
C ARG A 154 9.82 1.50 23.42
N GLY A 155 9.80 0.39 22.68
CA GLY A 155 9.34 -0.89 23.19
C GLY A 155 7.86 -0.91 23.57
N GLU A 156 7.53 -1.54 24.70
CA GLU A 156 6.14 -1.71 25.17
C GLU A 156 5.43 -0.37 25.40
N ARG A 157 6.14 0.63 25.89
CA ARG A 157 5.57 1.96 26.12
C ARG A 157 5.12 2.64 24.82
N LEU A 158 5.75 2.34 23.69
CA LEU A 158 5.30 2.82 22.38
C LEU A 158 3.89 2.31 22.05
N LEU A 159 3.62 1.03 22.34
CA LEU A 159 2.29 0.44 22.12
C LEU A 159 1.23 1.05 23.05
N GLU A 160 1.58 1.31 24.31
CA GLU A 160 0.67 1.95 25.26
C GLU A 160 0.27 3.36 24.78
N VAL A 161 1.26 4.18 24.40
CA VAL A 161 1.00 5.54 23.90
C VAL A 161 0.24 5.51 22.58
N ALA A 162 0.63 4.66 21.63
CA ALA A 162 -0.08 4.51 20.35
C ALA A 162 -1.53 4.07 20.56
N SER A 163 -1.77 3.13 21.49
CA SER A 163 -3.13 2.67 21.81
C SER A 163 -3.97 3.80 22.40
N ALA A 164 -3.44 4.55 23.37
CA ALA A 164 -4.16 5.66 23.99
C ALA A 164 -4.53 6.76 22.99
N VAL A 165 -3.65 7.06 22.04
CA VAL A 165 -3.89 8.07 20.99
C VAL A 165 -4.83 7.56 19.91
N CYS A 166 -4.81 6.27 19.60
CA CYS A 166 -5.67 5.67 18.57
C CYS A 166 -7.09 5.37 19.08
N GLU A 167 -7.30 5.12 20.37
CA GLU A 167 -8.60 4.75 20.94
C GLU A 167 -9.71 5.77 20.63
N PRO A 168 -9.50 7.09 20.69
CA PRO A 168 -10.53 8.06 20.31
C PRO A 168 -10.98 7.93 18.86
N LEU A 169 -10.07 7.61 17.94
CA LEU A 169 -10.41 7.38 16.52
C LEU A 169 -11.25 6.13 16.33
N LEU A 170 -10.93 5.07 17.08
CA LEU A 170 -11.74 3.83 17.08
C LEU A 170 -13.14 4.08 17.64
N ALA A 171 -13.29 4.92 18.68
CA ALA A 171 -14.60 5.28 19.23
C ALA A 171 -15.44 6.05 18.18
N VAL A 172 -14.84 7.00 17.45
CA VAL A 172 -15.52 7.69 16.36
C VAL A 172 -15.95 6.72 15.26
N ALA A 173 -15.07 5.79 14.85
CA ALA A 173 -15.39 4.77 13.86
C ALA A 173 -16.55 3.87 14.30
N ARG A 174 -16.52 3.40 15.57
CA ARG A 174 -17.62 2.60 16.15
C ARG A 174 -18.94 3.35 16.19
N ALA A 175 -18.91 4.64 16.56
CA ALA A 175 -20.11 5.47 16.60
C ALA A 175 -20.67 5.74 15.20
N SER A 176 -19.81 5.99 14.20
CA SER A 176 -20.20 6.08 12.79
C SER A 176 -20.87 4.79 12.30
N ALA A 177 -20.26 3.64 12.56
CA ALA A 177 -20.82 2.32 12.17
C ALA A 177 -22.22 2.04 12.78
N LYS A 178 -22.54 2.64 13.95
CA LYS A 178 -23.87 2.61 14.55
C LYS A 178 -24.86 3.60 13.90
N GLY A 179 -24.42 4.43 12.93
CA GLY A 179 -25.25 5.39 12.21
C GLY A 179 -25.51 6.70 12.94
N GLY A 180 -24.74 7.00 14.01
CA GLY A 180 -24.96 8.18 14.86
C GLY A 180 -24.25 9.47 14.42
N LEU A 181 -23.32 9.43 13.45
CA LEU A 181 -22.40 10.53 13.16
C LEU A 181 -22.47 11.05 11.70
N GLY A 182 -23.60 10.87 11.01
CA GLY A 182 -23.72 11.28 9.61
C GLY A 182 -23.40 12.77 9.40
N GLY A 183 -22.42 13.07 8.51
CA GLY A 183 -21.97 14.42 8.21
C GLY A 183 -20.94 15.00 9.17
N LEU A 184 -20.53 14.26 10.22
CA LEU A 184 -19.49 14.69 11.16
C LEU A 184 -18.21 15.08 10.42
N ARG A 185 -17.54 16.13 10.91
CA ARG A 185 -16.17 16.47 10.51
C ARG A 185 -15.18 15.90 11.53
N LEU A 186 -14.25 15.08 11.09
CA LEU A 186 -13.15 14.56 11.91
C LEU A 186 -11.84 15.16 11.41
N LEU A 187 -11.22 16.00 12.21
CA LEU A 187 -9.87 16.51 11.97
C LEU A 187 -8.89 15.83 12.94
N VAL A 188 -7.93 15.11 12.40
CA VAL A 188 -6.88 14.46 13.17
C VAL A 188 -5.57 15.20 12.96
N VAL A 189 -4.99 15.67 14.07
CA VAL A 189 -3.79 16.52 14.05
C VAL A 189 -2.58 15.75 14.53
N SER A 190 -1.53 15.74 13.73
CA SER A 190 -0.22 15.17 14.02
C SER A 190 0.89 16.22 13.80
N ARG A 191 2.14 15.86 14.08
CA ARG A 191 3.29 16.75 13.88
C ARG A 191 4.48 15.99 13.30
N GLY A 192 4.88 16.36 12.07
CA GLY A 192 6.04 15.76 11.40
C GLY A 192 5.90 14.29 11.07
N ALA A 193 4.67 13.80 10.91
CA ALA A 193 4.35 12.40 10.65
C ALA A 193 4.36 12.06 9.15
N GLN A 194 4.10 13.04 8.30
CA GLN A 194 4.00 12.87 6.84
C GLN A 194 5.33 13.20 6.17
N PRO A 195 5.90 12.28 5.38
CA PRO A 195 7.06 12.60 4.54
C PRO A 195 6.60 13.45 3.35
N THR A 196 6.88 14.74 3.38
CA THR A 196 6.53 15.64 2.27
C THR A 196 7.65 15.75 1.23
N GLY A 197 8.80 15.13 1.50
CA GLY A 197 9.99 15.17 0.65
C GLY A 197 10.99 16.26 1.07
N ALA A 198 10.71 17.01 2.13
CA ALA A 198 11.69 17.94 2.71
C ALA A 198 12.83 17.17 3.39
N ALA A 199 14.06 17.66 3.22
CA ALA A 199 15.23 17.00 3.79
C ALA A 199 15.20 17.07 5.32
N GLY A 200 15.39 15.92 5.98
CA GLY A 200 15.52 15.86 7.45
C GLY A 200 14.20 15.77 8.22
N GLU A 201 13.08 15.45 7.56
CA GLU A 201 11.80 15.19 8.25
C GLU A 201 11.93 13.95 9.15
N PRO A 202 11.81 14.09 10.47
CA PRO A 202 11.79 12.95 11.36
C PRO A 202 10.42 12.30 11.33
N GLY A 203 10.33 11.00 11.01
CA GLY A 203 9.11 10.25 11.23
C GLY A 203 8.90 9.93 12.72
N VAL A 204 7.73 10.21 13.26
CA VAL A 204 7.35 9.82 14.62
C VAL A 204 6.51 8.55 14.56
N PRO A 205 6.97 7.42 15.11
CA PRO A 205 6.29 6.13 14.95
C PRO A 205 4.83 6.11 15.46
N VAL A 206 4.53 6.83 16.53
CA VAL A 206 3.17 6.94 17.09
C VAL A 206 2.24 7.63 16.10
N ASP A 207 2.70 8.72 15.51
CA ASP A 207 1.94 9.49 14.55
C ASP A 207 1.66 8.69 13.26
N GLY A 208 2.60 7.81 12.88
CA GLY A 208 2.39 6.85 11.78
C GLY A 208 1.21 5.90 12.04
N ALA A 209 1.03 5.44 13.28
CA ALA A 209 -0.11 4.61 13.67
C ALA A 209 -1.43 5.41 13.58
N VAL A 210 -1.44 6.65 14.07
CA VAL A 210 -2.60 7.54 14.01
C VAL A 210 -3.01 7.84 12.57
N LEU A 211 -2.04 8.15 11.70
CA LEU A 211 -2.30 8.39 10.27
C LEU A 211 -2.82 7.15 9.56
N GLY A 212 -2.24 5.98 9.84
CA GLY A 212 -2.71 4.71 9.29
C GLY A 212 -4.16 4.42 9.68
N LEU A 213 -4.50 4.61 10.95
CA LEU A 213 -5.87 4.45 11.44
C LEU A 213 -6.81 5.51 10.84
N THR A 214 -6.37 6.76 10.71
CA THR A 214 -7.15 7.84 10.07
C THR A 214 -7.51 7.48 8.62
N ARG A 215 -6.58 6.89 7.87
CA ARG A 215 -6.83 6.38 6.52
C ARG A 215 -7.86 5.25 6.51
N ALA A 216 -7.78 4.32 7.47
CA ALA A 216 -8.75 3.24 7.62
C ALA A 216 -10.15 3.80 7.96
N VAL A 217 -10.25 4.70 8.94
CA VAL A 217 -11.52 5.35 9.31
C VAL A 217 -12.13 6.05 8.10
N ARG A 218 -11.34 6.79 7.32
CA ARG A 218 -11.82 7.47 6.12
C ARG A 218 -12.33 6.50 5.05
N ALA A 219 -11.70 5.33 4.92
CA ALA A 219 -12.10 4.33 3.93
C ALA A 219 -13.39 3.58 4.34
N GLU A 220 -13.60 3.36 5.64
CA GLU A 220 -14.71 2.57 6.17
C GLU A 220 -15.92 3.41 6.57
N ALA A 221 -15.69 4.58 7.20
CA ALA A 221 -16.73 5.48 7.67
C ALA A 221 -17.02 6.58 6.63
N THR A 222 -17.68 6.20 5.54
CA THR A 222 -17.95 7.10 4.40
C THR A 222 -19.01 8.19 4.67
N ASP A 223 -19.69 8.11 5.80
CA ASP A 223 -20.68 9.07 6.27
C ASP A 223 -20.05 10.26 7.03
N ILE A 224 -18.77 10.20 7.37
CA ILE A 224 -18.01 11.28 8.02
C ILE A 224 -16.97 11.89 7.06
N ARG A 225 -16.63 13.17 7.30
CA ARG A 225 -15.54 13.85 6.57
C ARG A 225 -14.28 13.82 7.41
N CYS A 226 -13.32 12.99 7.03
CA CYS A 226 -12.09 12.78 7.80
C CYS A 226 -10.89 13.41 7.10
N THR A 227 -10.23 14.36 7.78
CA THR A 227 -8.99 15.04 7.34
C THR A 227 -7.88 14.74 8.32
N ALA A 228 -6.68 14.40 7.80
CA ALA A 228 -5.45 14.38 8.56
C ALA A 228 -4.66 15.67 8.30
N LEU A 229 -4.37 16.42 9.36
CA LEU A 229 -3.52 17.62 9.33
C LEU A 229 -2.20 17.31 10.04
N ASP A 230 -1.10 17.45 9.33
CA ASP A 230 0.24 17.25 9.87
C ASP A 230 0.99 18.58 9.97
N LEU A 231 1.14 19.07 11.20
CA LEU A 231 1.82 20.33 11.50
C LEU A 231 3.33 20.23 11.24
N ASP A 232 3.95 21.38 11.08
CA ASP A 232 5.41 21.49 10.92
C ASP A 232 6.15 20.79 12.06
N PRO A 233 7.14 19.91 11.77
CA PRO A 233 7.89 19.18 12.79
C PRO A 233 8.65 20.09 13.76
N VAL A 234 9.07 21.27 13.31
CA VAL A 234 9.76 22.26 14.13
C VAL A 234 8.79 23.09 14.98
N GLY A 235 7.51 23.11 14.58
CA GLY A 235 6.49 23.99 15.16
C GLY A 235 6.56 25.40 14.60
N SER A 236 5.55 26.22 14.93
CA SER A 236 5.56 27.65 14.62
C SER A 236 6.23 28.45 15.74
N ALA A 237 6.88 29.55 15.36
CA ALA A 237 7.43 30.51 16.31
C ALA A 237 6.35 31.14 17.19
N ASP A 238 5.13 31.29 16.64
CA ASP A 238 3.95 31.73 17.38
C ASP A 238 2.95 30.56 17.49
N PRO A 239 2.62 30.09 18.70
CA PRO A 239 1.61 29.07 18.91
C PRO A 239 0.21 29.44 18.39
N ALA A 240 -0.07 30.72 18.17
CA ALA A 240 -1.34 31.17 17.61
C ALA A 240 -1.48 30.76 16.12
N ASP A 241 -0.38 30.69 15.39
CA ASP A 241 -0.39 30.27 13.97
C ASP A 241 -0.85 28.82 13.85
N GLU A 242 -0.38 27.92 14.70
CA GLU A 242 -0.78 26.50 14.70
C GLU A 242 -2.28 26.37 14.99
N VAL A 243 -2.77 27.12 15.97
CA VAL A 243 -4.22 27.14 16.28
C VAL A 243 -5.01 27.66 15.09
N ALA A 244 -4.54 28.72 14.42
CA ALA A 244 -5.19 29.24 13.21
C ALA A 244 -5.24 28.21 12.09
N GLN A 245 -4.13 27.48 11.84
CA GLN A 245 -4.07 26.39 10.84
C GLN A 245 -5.06 25.27 11.17
N ILE A 246 -5.14 24.84 12.43
CA ILE A 246 -6.09 23.82 12.87
C ILE A 246 -7.54 24.29 12.66
N LEU A 247 -7.84 25.56 13.02
CA LEU A 247 -9.17 26.12 12.81
C LEU A 247 -9.52 26.23 11.32
N ASP A 248 -8.58 26.64 10.49
CA ASP A 248 -8.80 26.75 9.05
C ASP A 248 -9.23 25.41 8.47
N GLU A 249 -8.53 24.32 8.81
CA GLU A 249 -8.91 22.98 8.34
C GLU A 249 -10.21 22.46 8.99
N ALA A 250 -10.41 22.70 10.29
CA ALA A 250 -11.64 22.27 10.97
C ALA A 250 -12.88 22.93 10.39
N LEU A 251 -12.81 24.23 10.07
CA LEU A 251 -13.95 25.05 9.64
C LEU A 251 -14.05 25.17 8.11
N ALA A 252 -13.11 24.68 7.33
CA ALA A 252 -13.13 24.77 5.87
C ALA A 252 -14.41 24.14 5.28
N GLU A 253 -15.07 24.81 4.36
CA GLU A 253 -16.24 24.27 3.66
C GLU A 253 -15.90 22.99 2.87
N ARG A 254 -14.73 23.00 2.25
CA ARG A 254 -14.16 21.84 1.55
C ARG A 254 -12.90 21.38 2.27
N THR A 255 -12.75 20.08 2.44
CA THR A 255 -11.63 19.49 3.12
C THR A 255 -10.83 18.61 2.16
N ASP A 256 -9.51 18.67 2.26
CA ASP A 256 -8.60 17.70 1.65
C ASP A 256 -8.44 16.50 2.60
N ALA A 257 -8.12 15.34 2.03
CA ALA A 257 -7.99 14.11 2.82
C ALA A 257 -6.75 14.12 3.73
N GLU A 258 -5.65 14.60 3.18
CA GLU A 258 -4.36 14.71 3.87
C GLU A 258 -3.73 16.06 3.57
N VAL A 259 -3.38 16.78 4.61
CA VAL A 259 -2.79 18.11 4.59
C VAL A 259 -1.54 18.10 5.45
N ALA A 260 -0.49 18.76 5.01
CA ALA A 260 0.70 19.02 5.79
C ALA A 260 1.04 20.51 5.75
N VAL A 261 1.63 21.01 6.82
CA VAL A 261 2.20 22.37 6.85
C VAL A 261 3.70 22.25 6.98
N ARG A 262 4.45 22.93 6.11
CA ARG A 262 5.91 22.98 6.13
C ARG A 262 6.36 24.41 5.83
N ASP A 263 7.19 24.96 6.68
CA ASP A 263 7.66 26.36 6.58
C ASP A 263 6.52 27.37 6.37
N GLY A 264 5.38 27.13 7.04
CA GLY A 264 4.17 27.95 6.91
C GLY A 264 3.37 27.73 5.62
N VAL A 265 3.82 26.87 4.71
CA VAL A 265 3.11 26.54 3.48
C VAL A 265 2.20 25.36 3.71
N ARG A 266 0.93 25.51 3.38
CA ARG A 266 -0.05 24.41 3.35
C ARG A 266 0.16 23.57 2.10
N LEU A 267 0.37 22.28 2.30
CA LEU A 267 0.56 21.26 1.26
C LEU A 267 -0.59 20.26 1.33
N VAL A 268 -1.06 19.81 0.17
CA VAL A 268 -2.05 18.74 0.09
C VAL A 268 -1.47 17.53 -0.62
N HIS A 269 -1.79 16.36 -0.09
CA HIS A 269 -1.41 15.10 -0.70
C HIS A 269 -2.23 14.84 -1.95
N ARG A 270 -1.54 14.59 -3.06
CA ARG A 270 -2.13 14.19 -4.33
C ARG A 270 -1.49 12.92 -4.83
N THR A 271 -2.21 12.25 -5.69
CA THR A 271 -1.70 11.09 -6.41
C THR A 271 -1.61 11.48 -7.88
N SER A 272 -0.41 11.63 -8.39
CA SER A 272 -0.17 11.86 -9.82
C SER A 272 0.11 10.55 -10.55
N LEU A 273 -0.05 10.55 -11.87
CA LEU A 273 0.43 9.47 -12.72
C LEU A 273 1.96 9.62 -12.82
N GLY A 274 2.69 8.65 -12.29
CA GLY A 274 4.15 8.60 -12.46
C GLY A 274 4.53 8.43 -13.93
N ASP A 275 5.52 9.15 -14.39
CA ASP A 275 6.06 8.95 -15.75
C ASP A 275 7.06 7.79 -15.72
N LEU A 276 6.63 6.64 -16.23
CA LEU A 276 7.46 5.45 -16.39
C LEU A 276 8.65 5.64 -17.33
N ARG A 277 8.70 6.75 -18.09
CA ARG A 277 9.74 6.98 -19.12
C ARG A 277 11.10 7.29 -18.51
N THR A 278 11.16 7.81 -17.30
CA THR A 278 12.42 8.20 -16.65
C THR A 278 13.30 7.01 -16.26
N LEU A 279 12.77 5.78 -16.16
CA LEU A 279 13.54 4.58 -15.81
C LEU A 279 14.17 3.86 -17.03
N ASN A 280 13.76 4.21 -18.24
CA ASN A 280 14.21 3.51 -19.47
C ASN A 280 15.42 4.16 -20.15
N ASP A 281 15.92 5.29 -19.68
CA ASP A 281 16.99 6.06 -20.36
C ASP A 281 18.36 5.92 -19.66
N THR A 282 18.71 4.69 -19.27
CA THR A 282 20.01 4.40 -18.64
C THR A 282 21.15 4.16 -19.63
N GLY A 283 21.00 4.56 -20.92
CA GLY A 283 22.03 4.35 -21.93
C GLY A 283 22.19 2.88 -22.34
N ALA A 284 23.33 2.52 -22.92
CA ALA A 284 23.61 1.17 -23.44
C ALA A 284 23.84 0.10 -22.35
N GLY A 285 23.78 0.47 -21.08
CA GLY A 285 23.90 -0.42 -19.91
C GLY A 285 22.54 -0.77 -19.33
N GLY A 286 22.42 -1.94 -18.72
CA GLY A 286 21.23 -2.33 -17.94
C GLY A 286 21.35 -1.90 -16.48
N VAL A 287 20.26 -2.04 -15.75
CA VAL A 287 20.21 -1.89 -14.30
C VAL A 287 19.56 -3.10 -13.66
N VAL A 288 19.89 -3.34 -12.39
CA VAL A 288 19.23 -4.31 -11.52
C VAL A 288 18.76 -3.61 -10.26
N LEU A 289 17.54 -3.89 -9.83
CA LEU A 289 17.02 -3.43 -8.56
C LEU A 289 17.58 -4.33 -7.45
N VAL A 290 18.27 -3.74 -6.50
CA VAL A 290 18.79 -4.42 -5.33
C VAL A 290 18.19 -3.83 -4.06
N HIS A 291 18.07 -4.65 -3.02
CA HIS A 291 17.60 -4.23 -1.71
C HIS A 291 18.74 -4.42 -0.70
N GLU A 292 19.28 -3.33 -0.20
CA GLU A 292 20.50 -3.31 0.63
C GLU A 292 20.23 -3.36 2.14
N ARG A 293 19.00 -3.05 2.58
CA ARG A 293 18.62 -2.98 3.99
C ARG A 293 17.39 -3.83 4.28
N THR A 294 17.61 -5.10 4.57
CA THR A 294 16.52 -6.02 4.95
C THR A 294 15.76 -5.52 6.19
N GLY A 295 14.44 -5.62 6.16
CA GLY A 295 13.54 -5.20 7.23
C GLY A 295 12.92 -3.82 7.04
N THR A 296 13.22 -3.11 5.97
CA THR A 296 12.68 -1.77 5.64
C THR A 296 12.40 -1.65 4.15
N LEU A 297 11.43 -0.82 3.79
CA LEU A 297 11.12 -0.53 2.39
C LEU A 297 12.04 0.54 1.77
N ASP A 298 12.90 1.19 2.55
CA ASP A 298 13.73 2.30 2.09
C ASP A 298 15.09 1.87 1.53
N GLY A 299 15.33 0.57 1.41
CA GLY A 299 16.64 0.00 1.03
C GLY A 299 16.82 -0.26 -0.46
N PHE A 300 15.94 0.20 -1.33
CA PHE A 300 16.03 -0.06 -2.75
C PHE A 300 17.04 0.86 -3.45
N THR A 301 17.89 0.25 -4.29
CA THR A 301 18.88 0.97 -5.10
C THR A 301 18.92 0.35 -6.50
N LEU A 302 19.02 1.18 -7.52
CA LEU A 302 19.32 0.73 -8.88
C LEU A 302 20.84 0.66 -9.05
N ARG A 303 21.35 -0.53 -9.39
CA ARG A 303 22.78 -0.74 -9.65
C ARG A 303 22.97 -0.99 -11.14
N GLU A 304 23.97 -0.35 -11.74
CA GLU A 304 24.34 -0.63 -13.12
C GLU A 304 24.73 -2.12 -13.29
N GLN A 305 24.29 -2.71 -14.38
CA GLN A 305 24.53 -4.08 -14.75
C GLN A 305 24.89 -4.17 -16.23
N ALA A 306 26.07 -4.67 -16.54
CA ALA A 306 26.38 -5.04 -17.91
C ALA A 306 25.50 -6.24 -18.34
N GLN A 307 25.18 -6.33 -19.64
CA GLN A 307 24.48 -7.51 -20.15
C GLN A 307 25.31 -8.75 -19.86
N PRO A 308 24.78 -9.72 -19.05
CA PRO A 308 25.53 -10.92 -18.73
C PRO A 308 25.63 -11.85 -19.95
N ALA A 309 26.72 -12.59 -20.06
CA ALA A 309 26.85 -13.65 -21.04
C ALA A 309 26.16 -14.93 -20.54
N ALA A 310 25.53 -15.68 -21.46
CA ALA A 310 24.94 -16.96 -21.13
C ALA A 310 26.04 -18.05 -21.05
N GLY A 311 26.09 -18.79 -19.93
CA GLY A 311 26.92 -19.99 -19.74
C GLY A 311 26.32 -21.23 -20.41
N PRO A 312 27.02 -22.38 -20.31
CA PRO A 312 26.48 -23.65 -20.81
C PRO A 312 25.13 -24.00 -20.13
N GLY A 313 24.14 -24.39 -20.92
CA GLY A 313 22.79 -24.69 -20.42
C GLY A 313 21.96 -23.47 -19.96
N GLU A 314 22.37 -22.25 -20.31
CA GLU A 314 21.72 -21.02 -19.92
C GLU A 314 21.30 -20.15 -21.11
N VAL A 315 20.35 -19.30 -20.87
CA VAL A 315 19.98 -18.19 -21.78
C VAL A 315 20.01 -16.86 -21.03
N THR A 316 20.42 -15.79 -21.70
CA THR A 316 20.28 -14.43 -21.18
C THR A 316 19.03 -13.80 -21.78
N LEU A 317 18.17 -13.28 -20.93
CA LEU A 317 16.92 -12.64 -21.29
C LEU A 317 17.07 -11.13 -21.12
N ARG A 318 16.56 -10.37 -22.08
CA ARG A 318 16.16 -8.99 -21.88
C ARG A 318 14.76 -9.01 -21.28
N VAL A 319 14.61 -8.54 -20.05
CA VAL A 319 13.34 -8.56 -19.34
C VAL A 319 12.41 -7.52 -19.94
N LEU A 320 11.20 -7.92 -20.29
CA LEU A 320 10.13 -7.08 -20.82
C LEU A 320 9.08 -6.77 -19.74
N ALA A 321 8.82 -7.72 -18.86
CA ALA A 321 7.95 -7.58 -17.72
C ALA A 321 8.39 -8.54 -16.61
N ALA A 322 8.23 -8.16 -15.35
CA ALA A 322 8.50 -9.00 -14.20
C ALA A 322 7.30 -9.00 -13.24
N GLY A 323 7.01 -10.14 -12.63
CA GLY A 323 5.94 -10.30 -11.64
C GLY A 323 6.46 -10.01 -10.24
N LEU A 324 5.65 -9.28 -9.44
CA LEU A 324 5.90 -9.09 -8.01
C LEU A 324 5.24 -10.25 -7.24
N ASN A 325 6.05 -11.00 -6.50
CA ASN A 325 5.60 -12.08 -5.65
C ASN A 325 5.51 -11.66 -4.18
N PHE A 326 4.60 -12.27 -3.43
CA PHE A 326 4.55 -12.07 -1.98
C PHE A 326 5.86 -12.47 -1.29
N ARG A 327 6.59 -13.43 -1.86
CA ARG A 327 7.95 -13.80 -1.44
C ARG A 327 8.91 -12.61 -1.49
N ASP A 328 8.83 -11.76 -2.51
CA ASP A 328 9.67 -10.57 -2.64
C ASP A 328 9.41 -9.61 -1.46
N VAL A 329 8.14 -9.40 -1.13
CA VAL A 329 7.74 -8.60 0.03
C VAL A 329 8.30 -9.17 1.32
N LEU A 330 8.17 -10.47 1.55
CA LEU A 330 8.70 -11.14 2.74
C LEU A 330 10.24 -11.08 2.81
N THR A 331 10.92 -11.16 1.66
CA THR A 331 12.39 -11.04 1.56
C THR A 331 12.82 -9.63 1.98
N VAL A 332 12.19 -8.61 1.43
CA VAL A 332 12.47 -7.20 1.76
C VAL A 332 12.22 -6.92 3.24
N LEU A 333 11.13 -7.41 3.80
CA LEU A 333 10.78 -7.24 5.22
C LEU A 333 11.59 -8.16 6.17
N GLY A 334 12.51 -8.97 5.67
CA GLY A 334 13.34 -9.85 6.50
C GLY A 334 12.61 -11.05 7.11
N SER A 335 11.39 -11.31 6.67
CA SER A 335 10.57 -12.42 7.15
C SER A 335 10.84 -13.72 6.38
N TYR A 336 11.52 -13.67 5.25
CA TYR A 336 11.91 -14.81 4.45
C TYR A 336 13.41 -15.11 4.63
N ARG A 337 13.71 -16.32 5.10
CA ARG A 337 15.10 -16.82 5.23
C ARG A 337 15.51 -17.52 3.93
N GLY A 338 16.21 -16.84 3.08
CA GLY A 338 16.64 -17.37 1.79
C GLY A 338 17.60 -16.44 1.07
N ALA A 339 17.72 -16.61 -0.26
CA ALA A 339 18.54 -15.73 -1.09
C ALA A 339 18.00 -14.27 -1.02
N PRO A 340 18.89 -13.28 -0.94
CA PRO A 340 18.50 -11.85 -0.82
C PRO A 340 17.96 -11.27 -2.14
N GLU A 341 18.02 -12.01 -3.24
CA GLU A 341 17.58 -11.55 -4.55
C GLU A 341 16.06 -11.46 -4.60
N ILE A 342 15.58 -10.41 -5.23
CA ILE A 342 14.16 -10.11 -5.46
C ILE A 342 13.81 -10.21 -6.94
N GLY A 343 12.51 -10.40 -7.25
CA GLY A 343 12.04 -10.67 -8.60
C GLY A 343 12.30 -12.14 -8.98
N HIS A 344 11.27 -12.95 -8.99
CA HIS A 344 11.41 -14.39 -9.18
C HIS A 344 10.77 -14.90 -10.47
N GLU A 345 10.15 -14.02 -11.24
CA GLU A 345 9.55 -14.39 -12.53
C GLU A 345 9.59 -13.23 -13.50
N CYS A 346 9.73 -13.55 -14.77
CA CYS A 346 9.67 -12.55 -15.83
C CYS A 346 9.16 -13.13 -17.15
N CYS A 347 8.69 -12.23 -18.01
CA CYS A 347 8.62 -12.42 -19.44
C CYS A 347 9.78 -11.66 -20.08
N GLY A 348 10.48 -12.26 -21.02
CA GLY A 348 11.64 -11.65 -21.67
C GLY A 348 11.87 -12.15 -23.09
N GLU A 349 12.79 -11.48 -23.75
CA GLU A 349 13.33 -11.90 -25.06
C GLU A 349 14.71 -12.46 -24.88
N VAL A 350 15.01 -13.61 -25.45
CA VAL A 350 16.34 -14.21 -25.45
C VAL A 350 17.30 -13.33 -26.23
N VAL A 351 18.35 -12.82 -25.59
CA VAL A 351 19.39 -11.97 -26.22
C VAL A 351 20.74 -12.66 -26.33
N ALA A 352 20.98 -13.74 -25.56
CA ALA A 352 22.14 -14.60 -25.69
C ALA A 352 21.78 -16.03 -25.33
N VAL A 353 22.47 -16.99 -25.95
CA VAL A 353 22.25 -18.44 -25.77
C VAL A 353 23.61 -19.08 -25.53
N GLY A 354 23.74 -19.83 -24.42
CA GLY A 354 24.92 -20.62 -24.12
C GLY A 354 24.96 -21.94 -24.91
N SER A 355 26.05 -22.70 -24.78
CA SER A 355 26.07 -24.05 -25.29
C SER A 355 25.07 -24.92 -24.55
N ASP A 356 24.50 -25.92 -25.20
CA ASP A 356 23.52 -26.86 -24.60
C ASP A 356 22.24 -26.22 -24.03
N ALA A 357 21.88 -25.06 -24.55
CA ALA A 357 20.67 -24.30 -24.13
C ALA A 357 19.37 -24.83 -24.77
N GLY A 358 19.34 -26.02 -25.27
CA GLY A 358 18.15 -26.67 -25.81
C GLY A 358 17.58 -25.99 -27.06
N PRO A 359 16.25 -25.83 -27.18
CA PRO A 359 15.62 -25.33 -28.40
C PRO A 359 15.63 -23.81 -28.55
N PHE A 360 16.02 -23.06 -27.49
CA PHE A 360 15.93 -21.63 -27.47
C PHE A 360 16.92 -20.92 -28.39
N ARG A 361 16.47 -19.81 -28.97
CA ARG A 361 17.24 -18.98 -29.90
C ARG A 361 17.11 -17.51 -29.54
N VAL A 362 18.11 -16.72 -29.95
CA VAL A 362 18.02 -15.24 -29.85
C VAL A 362 16.78 -14.74 -30.59
N GLY A 363 16.02 -13.88 -29.93
CA GLY A 363 14.75 -13.35 -30.42
C GLY A 363 13.51 -14.13 -29.92
N ASP A 364 13.70 -15.31 -29.31
CA ASP A 364 12.57 -16.06 -28.75
C ASP A 364 11.96 -15.29 -27.56
N ARG A 365 10.63 -15.28 -27.48
CA ARG A 365 9.89 -14.75 -26.38
C ARG A 365 9.56 -15.84 -25.39
N VAL A 366 9.97 -15.64 -24.15
CA VAL A 366 9.93 -16.68 -23.12
C VAL A 366 9.40 -16.13 -21.79
N ILE A 367 8.89 -17.03 -20.97
CA ILE A 367 8.66 -16.79 -19.54
C ILE A 367 9.71 -17.58 -18.74
N ALA A 368 10.16 -17.00 -17.64
CA ALA A 368 11.15 -17.61 -16.78
C ALA A 368 10.77 -17.47 -15.30
N PHE A 369 11.16 -18.48 -14.52
CA PHE A 369 11.07 -18.46 -13.07
C PHE A 369 12.47 -18.58 -12.49
N TRP A 370 13.07 -17.42 -12.12
CA TRP A 370 14.45 -17.35 -11.64
C TRP A 370 14.66 -16.10 -10.78
N PRO A 371 15.50 -16.13 -9.72
CA PRO A 371 15.78 -14.94 -8.93
C PRO A 371 16.51 -13.86 -9.74
N GLY A 372 16.34 -12.59 -9.34
CA GLY A 372 17.00 -11.45 -9.97
C GLY A 372 16.28 -10.89 -11.20
N CYS A 373 14.99 -11.21 -11.39
CA CYS A 373 14.22 -10.74 -12.55
C CYS A 373 13.83 -9.23 -12.49
N PHE A 374 14.06 -8.54 -11.37
CA PHE A 374 13.93 -7.09 -11.34
C PHE A 374 15.17 -6.41 -11.90
N ALA A 375 15.45 -6.68 -13.17
CA ALA A 375 16.61 -6.19 -13.91
C ALA A 375 16.29 -6.02 -15.39
N ASN A 376 17.13 -5.27 -16.12
CA ASN A 376 17.01 -5.24 -17.58
C ASN A 376 17.42 -6.56 -18.22
N PHE A 377 18.40 -7.28 -17.60
CA PHE A 377 18.88 -8.56 -18.07
C PHE A 377 18.96 -9.57 -16.93
N VAL A 378 18.59 -10.81 -17.22
CA VAL A 378 18.75 -11.94 -16.31
C VAL A 378 19.26 -13.17 -17.07
N THR A 379 20.21 -13.91 -16.50
CA THR A 379 20.67 -15.19 -17.04
C THR A 379 19.98 -16.32 -16.29
N VAL A 380 19.36 -17.22 -17.06
CA VAL A 380 18.48 -18.26 -16.53
C VAL A 380 18.87 -19.62 -17.07
N PRO A 381 19.02 -20.65 -16.23
CA PRO A 381 19.16 -22.03 -16.70
C PRO A 381 17.91 -22.45 -17.48
N VAL A 382 18.11 -23.13 -18.61
CA VAL A 382 17.03 -23.48 -19.55
C VAL A 382 15.91 -24.32 -18.93
N GLY A 383 16.19 -25.08 -17.86
CA GLY A 383 15.18 -25.82 -17.12
C GLY A 383 14.12 -24.97 -16.41
N PHE A 384 14.35 -23.66 -16.30
CA PHE A 384 13.44 -22.68 -15.70
C PHE A 384 12.85 -21.71 -16.72
N VAL A 385 12.96 -22.03 -18.01
CA VAL A 385 12.47 -21.21 -19.13
C VAL A 385 11.45 -21.98 -19.94
N ALA A 386 10.37 -21.31 -20.30
CA ALA A 386 9.35 -21.85 -21.20
C ALA A 386 8.98 -20.82 -22.29
N PRO A 387 8.60 -21.26 -23.50
CA PRO A 387 8.10 -20.35 -24.51
C PRO A 387 6.90 -19.56 -24.01
N ALA A 388 6.87 -18.25 -24.25
CA ALA A 388 5.72 -17.42 -23.93
C ALA A 388 4.53 -17.82 -24.85
N PRO A 389 3.30 -17.87 -24.31
CA PRO A 389 2.13 -18.17 -25.14
C PRO A 389 1.99 -17.18 -26.30
N ALA A 390 1.67 -17.70 -27.49
CA ALA A 390 1.46 -16.85 -28.66
C ALA A 390 0.27 -15.90 -28.44
N GLY A 391 0.46 -14.64 -28.82
CA GLY A 391 -0.60 -13.62 -28.70
C GLY A 391 -0.78 -12.97 -27.32
N MET A 392 -0.04 -13.40 -26.30
CA MET A 392 0.01 -12.68 -25.01
C MET A 392 0.98 -11.49 -25.09
N SER A 393 0.58 -10.35 -24.52
CA SER A 393 1.52 -9.26 -24.22
C SER A 393 2.49 -9.68 -23.10
N PRO A 394 3.65 -9.08 -23.00
CA PRO A 394 4.53 -9.28 -21.85
C PRO A 394 3.85 -8.95 -20.54
#